data_37d9ca1f8ff090323fdf8f049381baca
#
_entry.id   37d9ca1f8ff090323fdf8f049381baca
#
_cell.length_a   1.000
_cell.length_b   1.000
_cell.length_c   1.000
_cell.angle_alpha   90.00
_cell.angle_beta   90.00
_cell.angle_gamma   90.00
#
_symmetry.space_group_name_H-M   'P 1'
#
loop_
_entity.id
_entity.type
_entity.pdbx_description
1 polymer ?
#
loop_
_entity_poly.entity_id
_entity_poly.type
_entity_poly.pdbx_seq_one_letter_code
_entity_poly.pdbx_strand_id
1 'polypeptide(L)'
;MNGLIRGAERKETRGVLSRQAHRFNSRRTVAYMSVLLAVGLAVVAVGYLIGVLPVVLGLFLVGFANGAWDVAMNVQGATVERHLGRAIMPRFHAGYSAGTVAGALVGTLMVALSVSVTIHLIVLAVLVAVLVPFAVRGFVADEDPSPEPDNSADAAAPGYDLPDDGPKVGGARAALARWREPRTLIIGVIVLAFAFSEGSGNDWISVALIDGYGTPAAVGTLGFAAFLTAMTAVRWFGTGLLDRYGRVLVLRGLAAVAIAGILLFVFSPPYTPLAFVGVLLWGAGASLGFPVGMSAAADDPKAAASRVSVVASIGYCAFLGGPPLIGFLGEHVTVLRALLVVAVLLALATLLINAVRPIAPVETDASAAGE
;
A
#
# COMPACT_ATOMS: atom_id res chain seq x y z
N MET A 1 -6.45 15.23 52.91
CA MET A 1 -7.72 15.12 52.13
C MET A 1 -7.53 15.33 50.65
N ASN A 2 -6.64 16.24 50.20
CA ASN A 2 -6.40 16.49 48.73
C ASN A 2 -5.68 15.38 47.95
N GLY A 3 -4.99 14.44 48.60
CA GLY A 3 -4.29 13.34 47.95
C GLY A 3 -5.23 12.16 47.58
N LEU A 4 -6.28 11.92 48.33
CA LEU A 4 -7.24 10.85 48.11
C LEU A 4 -8.20 11.17 46.94
N ILE A 5 -8.57 12.45 46.77
CA ILE A 5 -9.45 12.91 45.68
C ILE A 5 -8.74 12.82 44.35
N ARG A 6 -7.46 13.22 44.28
CA ARG A 6 -6.61 13.08 43.04
C ARG A 6 -6.36 11.62 42.67
N GLY A 7 -6.31 10.73 43.64
CA GLY A 7 -6.16 9.27 43.38
C GLY A 7 -7.41 8.62 42.80
N ALA A 8 -8.60 9.06 43.24
CA ALA A 8 -9.89 8.59 42.75
C ALA A 8 -10.16 9.08 41.31
N GLU A 9 -9.93 10.36 41.04
CA GLU A 9 -10.06 10.92 39.67
C GLU A 9 -9.11 10.28 38.67
N ARG A 10 -7.85 9.97 39.07
CA ARG A 10 -6.91 9.23 38.20
C ARG A 10 -7.38 7.80 37.93
N LYS A 11 -8.00 7.13 38.89
CA LYS A 11 -8.54 5.76 38.69
C LYS A 11 -9.76 5.76 37.80
N GLU A 12 -10.66 6.73 37.94
CA GLU A 12 -11.83 6.85 37.05
C GLU A 12 -11.45 7.22 35.63
N THR A 13 -10.53 8.19 35.44
CA THR A 13 -10.04 8.57 34.10
C THR A 13 -9.28 7.42 33.41
N ARG A 14 -8.48 6.65 34.16
CA ARG A 14 -7.84 5.44 33.65
C ARG A 14 -8.85 4.36 33.31
N GLY A 15 -9.90 4.17 34.10
CA GLY A 15 -10.98 3.21 33.83
C GLY A 15 -11.81 3.57 32.59
N VAL A 16 -11.99 4.85 32.30
CA VAL A 16 -12.69 5.32 31.08
C VAL A 16 -11.80 5.20 29.85
N LEU A 17 -10.50 5.54 29.96
CA LEU A 17 -9.52 5.39 28.87
C LEU A 17 -9.27 3.91 28.55
N SER A 18 -9.18 3.02 29.55
CA SER A 18 -9.03 1.58 29.32
C SER A 18 -10.29 0.98 28.66
N ARG A 19 -11.50 1.44 29.05
CA ARG A 19 -12.75 1.01 28.39
C ARG A 19 -12.88 1.52 26.96
N GLN A 20 -12.29 2.67 26.62
CA GLN A 20 -12.21 3.16 25.24
C GLN A 20 -11.17 2.40 24.40
N ALA A 21 -10.00 2.06 24.97
CA ALA A 21 -8.99 1.20 24.33
C ALA A 21 -9.54 -0.21 24.03
N HIS A 22 -10.38 -0.78 24.93
CA HIS A 22 -11.08 -2.05 24.67
C HIS A 22 -12.10 -2.02 23.52
N ARG A 23 -12.49 -0.84 23.03
CA ARG A 23 -13.42 -0.74 21.89
C ARG A 23 -12.76 -1.00 20.53
N PHE A 24 -11.45 -0.85 20.41
CA PHE A 24 -10.69 -1.04 19.15
C PHE A 24 -9.75 -2.26 19.24
N ASN A 25 -10.30 -3.43 19.52
CA ASN A 25 -9.57 -4.69 19.44
C ASN A 25 -9.43 -5.07 17.95
N SER A 26 -8.20 -5.36 17.50
CA SER A 26 -7.87 -5.71 16.10
C SER A 26 -8.78 -6.80 15.53
N ARG A 27 -9.07 -7.83 16.32
CA ARG A 27 -9.99 -8.92 15.97
C ARG A 27 -11.41 -8.41 15.66
N ARG A 28 -11.98 -7.55 16.51
CA ARG A 28 -13.33 -7.00 16.31
C ARG A 28 -13.34 -6.04 15.13
N THR A 29 -12.32 -5.20 15.01
CA THR A 29 -12.18 -4.27 13.90
C THR A 29 -12.17 -5.00 12.56
N VAL A 30 -11.35 -6.04 12.40
CA VAL A 30 -11.31 -6.82 11.16
C VAL A 30 -12.64 -7.52 10.90
N ALA A 31 -13.29 -8.10 11.93
CA ALA A 31 -14.58 -8.73 11.75
C ALA A 31 -15.69 -7.74 11.31
N TYR A 32 -15.77 -6.56 11.92
CA TYR A 32 -16.77 -5.55 11.53
C TYR A 32 -16.46 -4.96 10.15
N MET A 33 -15.18 -4.69 9.85
CA MET A 33 -14.78 -4.15 8.55
C MET A 33 -14.99 -5.17 7.43
N SER A 34 -14.81 -6.47 7.67
CA SER A 34 -15.12 -7.49 6.68
C SER A 34 -16.62 -7.56 6.34
N VAL A 35 -17.49 -7.40 7.35
CA VAL A 35 -18.94 -7.30 7.11
C VAL A 35 -19.29 -6.00 6.38
N LEU A 36 -18.69 -4.87 6.75
CA LEU A 36 -18.91 -3.60 6.06
C LEU A 36 -18.42 -3.66 4.60
N LEU A 37 -17.28 -4.30 4.34
CA LEU A 37 -16.76 -4.54 3.00
C LEU A 37 -17.74 -5.41 2.20
N ALA A 38 -18.27 -6.48 2.79
CA ALA A 38 -19.27 -7.32 2.16
C ALA A 38 -20.55 -6.54 1.81
N VAL A 39 -21.03 -5.68 2.71
CA VAL A 39 -22.14 -4.77 2.43
C VAL A 39 -21.80 -3.84 1.27
N GLY A 40 -20.61 -3.26 1.25
CA GLY A 40 -20.14 -2.42 0.15
C GLY A 40 -20.14 -3.15 -1.19
N LEU A 41 -19.61 -4.39 -1.24
CA LEU A 41 -19.65 -5.23 -2.43
C LEU A 41 -21.08 -5.54 -2.89
N ALA A 42 -21.99 -5.83 -1.96
CA ALA A 42 -23.40 -6.07 -2.29
C ALA A 42 -24.07 -4.81 -2.86
N VAL A 43 -23.76 -3.63 -2.29
CA VAL A 43 -24.25 -2.33 -2.80
C VAL A 43 -23.72 -2.07 -4.20
N VAL A 44 -22.42 -2.36 -4.49
CA VAL A 44 -21.85 -2.28 -5.85
C VAL A 44 -22.56 -3.24 -6.78
N ALA A 45 -22.77 -4.49 -6.36
CA ALA A 45 -23.42 -5.54 -7.18
C ALA A 45 -24.82 -5.15 -7.60
N VAL A 46 -25.63 -4.64 -6.68
CA VAL A 46 -26.99 -4.15 -6.95
C VAL A 46 -26.94 -2.82 -7.71
N GLY A 47 -26.02 -1.93 -7.33
CA GLY A 47 -25.82 -0.63 -7.97
C GLY A 47 -25.48 -0.74 -9.45
N TYR A 48 -24.71 -1.75 -9.83
CA TYR A 48 -24.43 -2.04 -11.25
C TYR A 48 -25.69 -2.20 -12.11
N LEU A 49 -26.80 -2.66 -11.52
CA LEU A 49 -28.09 -2.82 -12.21
C LEU A 49 -28.96 -1.53 -12.15
N ILE A 50 -28.70 -0.63 -11.20
CA ILE A 50 -29.58 0.52 -10.89
C ILE A 50 -28.99 1.82 -11.44
N GLY A 51 -27.67 2.04 -11.27
CA GLY A 51 -27.01 3.27 -11.72
C GLY A 51 -25.74 3.61 -10.93
N VAL A 52 -25.13 4.74 -11.28
CA VAL A 52 -23.78 5.13 -10.83
C VAL A 52 -23.73 5.45 -9.33
N LEU A 53 -24.73 6.14 -8.77
CA LEU A 53 -24.67 6.60 -7.38
C LEU A 53 -24.53 5.45 -6.36
N PRO A 54 -25.31 4.36 -6.43
CA PRO A 54 -25.11 3.21 -5.52
C PRO A 54 -23.73 2.57 -5.70
N VAL A 55 -23.20 2.51 -6.93
CA VAL A 55 -21.83 1.99 -7.18
C VAL A 55 -20.79 2.84 -6.45
N VAL A 56 -20.86 4.17 -6.57
CA VAL A 56 -19.93 5.08 -5.89
C VAL A 56 -20.02 4.93 -4.35
N LEU A 57 -21.25 4.86 -3.81
CA LEU A 57 -21.43 4.64 -2.37
C LEU A 57 -20.89 3.28 -1.91
N GLY A 58 -21.12 2.24 -2.69
CA GLY A 58 -20.59 0.90 -2.41
C GLY A 58 -19.07 0.86 -2.45
N LEU A 59 -18.44 1.48 -3.46
CA LEU A 59 -16.99 1.59 -3.55
C LEU A 59 -16.38 2.40 -2.40
N PHE A 60 -17.06 3.46 -1.94
CA PHE A 60 -16.64 4.20 -0.76
C PHE A 60 -16.64 3.31 0.49
N LEU A 61 -17.70 2.52 0.71
CA LEU A 61 -17.77 1.57 1.83
C LEU A 61 -16.66 0.50 1.74
N VAL A 62 -16.42 -0.05 0.55
CA VAL A 62 -15.33 -1.01 0.30
C VAL A 62 -13.97 -0.40 0.64
N GLY A 63 -13.68 0.81 0.14
CA GLY A 63 -12.41 1.49 0.38
C GLY A 63 -12.20 1.81 1.86
N PHE A 64 -13.22 2.35 2.54
CA PHE A 64 -13.17 2.65 3.97
C PHE A 64 -12.94 1.38 4.80
N ALA A 65 -13.70 0.33 4.52
CA ALA A 65 -13.59 -0.94 5.24
C ALA A 65 -12.22 -1.58 5.03
N ASN A 66 -11.71 -1.59 3.79
CA ASN A 66 -10.40 -2.13 3.45
C ASN A 66 -9.27 -1.36 4.15
N GLY A 67 -9.32 -0.04 4.18
CA GLY A 67 -8.29 0.77 4.85
C GLY A 67 -8.25 0.54 6.37
N ALA A 68 -9.41 0.51 7.03
CA ALA A 68 -9.48 0.22 8.46
C ALA A 68 -9.08 -1.24 8.79
N TRP A 69 -9.43 -2.18 7.92
CA TRP A 69 -9.00 -3.57 8.03
C TRP A 69 -7.49 -3.70 7.91
N ASP A 70 -6.87 -3.06 6.91
CA ASP A 70 -5.43 -3.10 6.68
C ASP A 70 -4.66 -2.64 7.92
N VAL A 71 -5.04 -1.50 8.51
CA VAL A 71 -4.44 -1.00 9.76
C VAL A 71 -4.54 -2.04 10.88
N ALA A 72 -5.74 -2.60 11.10
CA ALA A 72 -5.94 -3.57 12.17
C ALA A 72 -5.16 -4.87 11.96
N MET A 73 -5.02 -5.34 10.72
CA MET A 73 -4.19 -6.50 10.37
C MET A 73 -2.70 -6.24 10.62
N ASN A 74 -2.22 -5.05 10.27
CA ASN A 74 -0.82 -4.69 10.50
C ASN A 74 -0.49 -4.64 12.01
N VAL A 75 -1.39 -4.09 12.83
CA VAL A 75 -1.26 -4.11 14.30
C VAL A 75 -1.20 -5.56 14.82
N GLN A 76 -2.12 -6.42 14.36
CA GLN A 76 -2.12 -7.84 14.72
C GLN A 76 -0.85 -8.56 14.27
N GLY A 77 -0.38 -8.27 13.05
CA GLY A 77 0.87 -8.82 12.51
C GLY A 77 2.08 -8.48 13.38
N ALA A 78 2.18 -7.21 13.80
CA ALA A 78 3.24 -6.75 14.71
C ALA A 78 3.15 -7.43 16.10
N THR A 79 1.95 -7.64 16.62
CA THR A 79 1.75 -8.37 17.88
C THR A 79 2.22 -9.82 17.76
N VAL A 80 1.86 -10.53 16.69
CA VAL A 80 2.31 -11.91 16.44
C VAL A 80 3.83 -11.97 16.27
N GLU A 81 4.43 -10.99 15.58
CA GLU A 81 5.88 -10.89 15.38
C GLU A 81 6.62 -10.77 16.71
N ARG A 82 6.15 -9.91 17.63
CA ARG A 82 6.69 -9.79 18.99
C ARG A 82 6.61 -11.11 19.77
N HIS A 83 5.45 -11.79 19.72
CA HIS A 83 5.29 -13.09 20.42
C HIS A 83 6.23 -14.18 19.88
N LEU A 84 6.51 -14.16 18.57
CA LEU A 84 7.39 -15.15 17.94
C LEU A 84 8.87 -14.81 18.06
N GLY A 85 9.22 -13.58 18.44
CA GLY A 85 10.60 -13.10 18.51
C GLY A 85 11.36 -13.15 17.18
N ARG A 86 10.65 -13.10 16.04
CA ARG A 86 11.25 -13.15 14.70
C ARG A 86 10.40 -12.42 13.67
N ALA A 87 11.04 -11.76 12.72
CA ALA A 87 10.39 -11.01 11.65
C ALA A 87 9.57 -11.94 10.72
N ILE A 88 8.23 -11.76 10.72
CA ILE A 88 7.29 -12.48 9.84
C ILE A 88 6.41 -11.55 9.00
N MET A 89 6.44 -10.24 9.26
CA MET A 89 5.67 -9.24 8.52
C MET A 89 5.83 -9.36 7.00
N PRO A 90 7.06 -9.57 6.44
CA PRO A 90 7.22 -9.76 5.01
C PRO A 90 6.41 -10.92 4.44
N ARG A 91 6.16 -11.98 5.22
CA ARG A 91 5.35 -13.14 4.80
C ARG A 91 3.87 -12.80 4.70
N PHE A 92 3.36 -11.91 5.56
CA PHE A 92 1.98 -11.42 5.45
C PHE A 92 1.78 -10.59 4.19
N HIS A 93 2.71 -9.67 3.88
CA HIS A 93 2.67 -8.90 2.64
C HIS A 93 2.82 -9.78 1.39
N ALA A 94 3.63 -10.84 1.47
CA ALA A 94 3.74 -11.83 0.42
C ALA A 94 2.43 -12.59 0.21
N GLY A 95 1.75 -12.97 1.32
CA GLY A 95 0.42 -13.58 1.28
C GLY A 95 -0.63 -12.66 0.64
N TYR A 96 -0.60 -11.37 0.96
CA TYR A 96 -1.43 -10.36 0.32
C TYR A 96 -1.19 -10.31 -1.21
N SER A 97 0.08 -10.22 -1.63
CA SER A 97 0.43 -10.20 -3.06
C SER A 97 -0.01 -11.47 -3.79
N ALA A 98 0.16 -12.65 -3.16
CA ALA A 98 -0.33 -13.91 -3.73
C ALA A 98 -1.86 -13.91 -3.83
N GLY A 99 -2.55 -13.37 -2.83
CA GLY A 99 -4.01 -13.21 -2.82
C GLY A 99 -4.50 -12.30 -3.95
N THR A 100 -3.81 -11.18 -4.23
CA THR A 100 -4.19 -10.28 -5.33
C THR A 100 -4.05 -10.96 -6.70
N VAL A 101 -2.97 -11.71 -6.93
CA VAL A 101 -2.79 -12.50 -8.16
C VAL A 101 -3.88 -13.57 -8.29
N ALA A 102 -4.14 -14.34 -7.22
CA ALA A 102 -5.19 -15.35 -7.22
C ALA A 102 -6.58 -14.74 -7.49
N GLY A 103 -6.89 -13.61 -6.87
CA GLY A 103 -8.13 -12.86 -7.10
C GLY A 103 -8.28 -12.40 -8.54
N ALA A 104 -7.21 -11.88 -9.15
CA ALA A 104 -7.22 -11.47 -10.56
C ALA A 104 -7.44 -12.66 -11.52
N LEU A 105 -6.82 -13.81 -11.23
CA LEU A 105 -7.03 -15.03 -12.03
C LEU A 105 -8.46 -15.58 -11.87
N VAL A 106 -9.02 -15.56 -10.65
CA VAL A 106 -10.42 -15.92 -10.42
C VAL A 106 -11.34 -14.96 -11.17
N GLY A 107 -11.09 -13.65 -11.12
CA GLY A 107 -11.82 -12.65 -11.90
C GLY A 107 -11.78 -12.94 -13.40
N THR A 108 -10.60 -13.24 -13.94
CA THR A 108 -10.42 -13.65 -15.35
C THR A 108 -11.26 -14.88 -15.69
N LEU A 109 -11.26 -15.90 -14.82
CA LEU A 109 -12.05 -17.12 -15.01
C LEU A 109 -13.55 -16.82 -15.01
N MET A 110 -14.03 -15.99 -14.07
CA MET A 110 -15.44 -15.61 -14.00
C MET A 110 -15.90 -14.87 -15.27
N VAL A 111 -15.07 -13.97 -15.78
CA VAL A 111 -15.33 -13.27 -17.05
C VAL A 111 -15.33 -14.25 -18.23
N ALA A 112 -14.35 -15.17 -18.29
CA ALA A 112 -14.27 -16.18 -19.36
C ALA A 112 -15.48 -17.13 -19.37
N LEU A 113 -16.02 -17.44 -18.18
CA LEU A 113 -17.22 -18.25 -18.01
C LEU A 113 -18.52 -17.44 -18.17
N SER A 114 -18.42 -16.14 -18.51
CA SER A 114 -19.57 -15.23 -18.64
C SER A 114 -20.44 -15.16 -17.36
N VAL A 115 -19.83 -15.35 -16.19
CA VAL A 115 -20.51 -15.18 -14.91
C VAL A 115 -20.87 -13.71 -14.71
N SER A 116 -22.12 -13.42 -14.39
CA SER A 116 -22.58 -12.07 -14.11
C SER A 116 -21.76 -11.41 -13.01
N VAL A 117 -21.36 -10.15 -13.23
CA VAL A 117 -20.63 -9.32 -12.23
C VAL A 117 -21.38 -9.29 -10.89
N THR A 118 -22.71 -9.15 -10.94
CA THR A 118 -23.58 -9.15 -9.76
C THR A 118 -23.45 -10.44 -8.97
N ILE A 119 -23.54 -11.61 -9.64
CA ILE A 119 -23.38 -12.91 -8.98
C ILE A 119 -22.00 -13.05 -8.37
N HIS A 120 -20.96 -12.71 -9.13
CA HIS A 120 -19.56 -12.78 -8.65
C HIS A 120 -19.36 -11.94 -7.38
N LEU A 121 -19.79 -10.67 -7.38
CA LEU A 121 -19.63 -9.77 -6.25
C LEU A 121 -20.47 -10.23 -5.03
N ILE A 122 -21.68 -10.73 -5.22
CA ILE A 122 -22.50 -11.26 -4.11
C ILE A 122 -21.85 -12.50 -3.50
N VAL A 123 -21.33 -13.42 -4.31
CA VAL A 123 -20.62 -14.61 -3.81
C VAL A 123 -19.39 -14.20 -3.01
N LEU A 124 -18.59 -13.25 -3.51
CA LEU A 124 -17.45 -12.71 -2.76
C LEU A 124 -17.88 -12.03 -1.47
N ALA A 125 -18.96 -11.23 -1.48
CA ALA A 125 -19.50 -10.59 -0.30
C ALA A 125 -19.88 -11.63 0.79
N VAL A 126 -20.58 -12.70 0.41
CA VAL A 126 -20.94 -13.78 1.33
C VAL A 126 -19.70 -14.50 1.87
N LEU A 127 -18.74 -14.84 0.99
CA LEU A 127 -17.50 -15.50 1.40
C LEU A 127 -16.71 -14.65 2.40
N VAL A 128 -16.54 -13.35 2.13
CA VAL A 128 -15.83 -12.43 3.02
C VAL A 128 -16.59 -12.29 4.36
N ALA A 129 -17.91 -12.09 4.33
CA ALA A 129 -18.71 -11.92 5.53
C ALA A 129 -18.73 -13.17 6.45
N VAL A 130 -18.51 -14.36 5.89
CA VAL A 130 -18.52 -15.62 6.66
C VAL A 130 -17.10 -16.04 7.03
N LEU A 131 -16.18 -16.10 6.06
CA LEU A 131 -14.85 -16.68 6.28
C LEU A 131 -13.95 -15.79 7.12
N VAL A 132 -14.02 -14.47 6.93
CA VAL A 132 -13.13 -13.56 7.67
C VAL A 132 -13.47 -13.49 9.16
N PRO A 133 -14.75 -13.26 9.59
CA PRO A 133 -15.10 -13.31 11.02
C PRO A 133 -14.79 -14.68 11.66
N PHE A 134 -14.82 -15.76 10.89
CA PHE A 134 -14.41 -17.07 11.37
C PHE A 134 -12.88 -17.15 11.54
N ALA A 135 -12.11 -16.73 10.54
CA ALA A 135 -10.65 -16.77 10.54
C ALA A 135 -10.04 -15.93 11.67
N VAL A 136 -10.58 -14.74 11.94
CA VAL A 136 -10.06 -13.85 13.00
C VAL A 136 -10.31 -14.36 14.42
N ARG A 137 -11.02 -15.47 14.59
CA ARG A 137 -11.15 -16.13 15.91
C ARG A 137 -9.81 -16.61 16.44
N GLY A 138 -8.86 -16.91 15.54
CA GLY A 138 -7.49 -17.29 15.87
C GLY A 138 -6.53 -16.12 16.14
N PHE A 139 -6.99 -14.87 16.11
CA PHE A 139 -6.14 -13.72 16.42
C PHE A 139 -5.68 -13.77 17.88
N VAL A 140 -4.41 -13.41 18.08
CA VAL A 140 -3.83 -13.24 19.42
C VAL A 140 -4.52 -12.04 20.08
N ALA A 141 -4.72 -12.08 21.39
CA ALA A 141 -5.26 -10.94 22.11
C ALA A 141 -4.32 -9.74 21.95
N ASP A 142 -4.88 -8.57 21.66
CA ASP A 142 -4.09 -7.33 21.65
C ASP A 142 -3.58 -7.13 23.09
N GLU A 143 -2.28 -6.93 23.24
CA GLU A 143 -1.71 -6.59 24.55
C GLU A 143 -2.23 -5.24 24.98
N ASP A 144 -2.77 -5.16 26.21
CA ASP A 144 -2.96 -3.88 26.85
C ASP A 144 -1.59 -3.20 26.95
N PRO A 145 -1.47 -1.90 26.63
CA PRO A 145 -0.27 -1.16 26.97
C PRO A 145 -0.15 -1.19 28.49
N SER A 146 0.55 -2.17 29.01
CA SER A 146 0.90 -2.27 30.42
C SER A 146 1.64 -0.99 30.78
N PRO A 147 1.33 -0.33 31.90
CA PRO A 147 2.21 0.71 32.40
C PRO A 147 3.57 0.05 32.64
N GLU A 148 4.61 0.55 31.96
CA GLU A 148 5.97 0.10 32.25
C GLU A 148 6.20 0.11 33.75
N PRO A 149 6.71 -0.98 34.34
CA PRO A 149 7.24 -0.92 35.68
C PRO A 149 8.43 0.03 35.65
N ASP A 150 8.35 1.08 36.46
CA ASP A 150 9.45 2.01 36.73
C ASP A 150 10.60 1.22 37.37
N ASN A 151 11.44 0.63 36.57
CA ASN A 151 12.69 0.00 36.96
C ASN A 151 13.82 0.48 36.06
N SER A 152 14.39 1.61 36.47
CA SER A 152 15.75 1.97 36.14
C SER A 152 16.71 0.94 36.75
N ALA A 153 17.07 -0.11 36.01
CA ALA A 153 18.37 -0.79 36.06
C ALA A 153 18.33 -2.07 35.20
N ASP A 154 19.31 -2.16 34.33
CA ASP A 154 19.90 -3.34 33.70
C ASP A 154 19.11 -4.16 32.68
N ALA A 155 19.60 -4.03 31.48
CA ALA A 155 19.99 -5.04 30.50
C ALA A 155 19.63 -4.67 29.08
N ALA A 156 20.65 -4.31 28.32
CA ALA A 156 20.64 -4.07 26.90
C ALA A 156 20.29 -5.36 26.11
N ALA A 157 19.19 -5.29 25.35
CA ALA A 157 19.00 -6.09 24.14
C ALA A 157 18.51 -5.13 23.05
N PRO A 158 19.00 -5.22 21.80
CA PRO A 158 18.58 -4.29 20.75
C PRO A 158 17.16 -4.64 20.30
N GLY A 159 16.16 -4.02 20.96
CA GLY A 159 14.77 -4.04 20.56
C GLY A 159 14.54 -2.90 19.56
N TYR A 160 13.87 -3.19 18.47
CA TYR A 160 13.28 -2.17 17.63
C TYR A 160 12.17 -1.47 18.42
N ASP A 161 12.54 -0.34 19.06
CA ASP A 161 11.58 0.58 19.65
C ASP A 161 10.80 1.25 18.52
N LEU A 162 9.54 0.83 18.33
CA LEU A 162 8.58 1.69 17.64
C LEU A 162 8.32 2.88 18.57
N PRO A 163 8.52 4.13 18.10
CA PRO A 163 8.29 5.30 18.94
C PRO A 163 6.83 5.32 19.42
N ASP A 164 6.63 5.32 20.72
CA ASP A 164 5.37 5.66 21.38
C ASP A 164 5.13 7.17 21.23
N ASP A 165 4.64 7.58 20.06
CA ASP A 165 4.21 8.93 19.76
C ASP A 165 2.72 8.98 19.46
N GLY A 166 1.92 8.91 20.51
CA GLY A 166 0.63 9.59 20.50
C GLY A 166 0.87 11.08 20.15
N PRO A 167 -0.11 11.80 19.54
CA PRO A 167 0.12 13.13 18.99
C PRO A 167 0.51 14.14 20.09
N LYS A 168 1.82 14.26 20.37
CA LYS A 168 2.36 15.38 21.14
C LYS A 168 2.18 16.63 20.30
N VAL A 169 1.66 17.69 20.90
CA VAL A 169 1.40 19.01 20.26
C VAL A 169 2.63 19.59 19.51
N GLY A 170 3.84 19.08 19.75
CA GLY A 170 5.05 19.33 18.95
C GLY A 170 5.11 18.56 17.64
N GLY A 171 4.42 17.43 17.50
CA GLY A 171 4.50 16.55 16.33
C GLY A 171 3.89 17.14 15.05
N ALA A 172 2.79 17.89 15.17
CA ALA A 172 2.14 18.51 14.00
C ALA A 172 3.03 19.59 13.34
N ARG A 173 3.72 20.42 14.12
CA ARG A 173 4.68 21.42 13.61
C ARG A 173 5.91 20.74 12.97
N ALA A 174 6.42 19.68 13.59
CA ALA A 174 7.52 18.89 13.04
C ALA A 174 7.12 18.20 11.74
N ALA A 175 5.94 17.61 11.68
CA ALA A 175 5.39 16.99 10.45
C ALA A 175 5.23 18.05 9.33
N LEU A 176 4.68 19.23 9.63
CA LEU A 176 4.57 20.33 8.67
C LEU A 176 5.93 20.85 8.19
N ALA A 177 6.97 20.82 9.02
CA ALA A 177 8.31 21.22 8.61
C ALA A 177 8.87 20.27 7.54
N ARG A 178 8.51 18.98 7.53
CA ARG A 178 8.96 18.00 6.53
C ARG A 178 8.40 18.26 5.13
N TRP A 179 7.26 18.91 5.01
CA TRP A 179 6.73 19.40 3.72
C TRP A 179 7.59 20.50 3.07
N ARG A 180 8.62 20.99 3.75
CA ARG A 180 9.60 21.96 3.23
C ARG A 180 10.99 21.37 3.00
N GLU A 181 11.20 20.08 3.31
CA GLU A 181 12.46 19.40 3.06
C GLU A 181 12.59 19.00 1.59
N PRO A 182 13.54 19.55 0.83
CA PRO A 182 13.65 19.25 -0.60
C PRO A 182 13.83 17.75 -0.88
N ARG A 183 14.66 17.04 -0.12
CA ARG A 183 14.89 15.60 -0.29
C ARG A 183 13.60 14.81 -0.09
N THR A 184 12.84 15.12 0.95
CA THR A 184 11.55 14.44 1.26
C THR A 184 10.54 14.66 0.15
N LEU A 185 10.42 15.89 -0.36
CA LEU A 185 9.52 16.21 -1.47
C LEU A 185 9.95 15.52 -2.78
N ILE A 186 11.24 15.50 -3.09
CA ILE A 186 11.75 14.82 -4.29
C ILE A 186 11.49 13.30 -4.19
N ILE A 187 11.73 12.68 -3.04
CA ILE A 187 11.37 11.27 -2.82
C ILE A 187 9.86 11.07 -3.00
N GLY A 188 9.04 12.00 -2.48
CA GLY A 188 7.58 11.98 -2.66
C GLY A 188 7.18 12.02 -4.15
N VAL A 189 7.82 12.86 -4.96
CA VAL A 189 7.58 12.93 -6.41
C VAL A 189 7.98 11.64 -7.12
N ILE A 190 9.11 11.02 -6.74
CA ILE A 190 9.52 9.72 -7.26
C ILE A 190 8.46 8.65 -6.93
N VAL A 191 8.03 8.60 -5.67
CA VAL A 191 7.00 7.67 -5.21
C VAL A 191 5.68 7.91 -5.93
N LEU A 192 5.28 9.17 -6.12
CA LEU A 192 4.09 9.54 -6.89
C LEU A 192 4.15 8.98 -8.32
N ALA A 193 5.27 9.13 -9.03
CA ALA A 193 5.41 8.65 -10.40
C ALA A 193 5.30 7.11 -10.48
N PHE A 194 5.92 6.38 -9.56
CA PHE A 194 5.81 4.92 -9.52
C PHE A 194 4.42 4.46 -9.07
N ALA A 195 3.81 5.12 -8.08
CA ALA A 195 2.44 4.84 -7.65
C ALA A 195 1.42 5.14 -8.75
N PHE A 196 1.63 6.23 -9.51
CA PHE A 196 0.82 6.56 -10.68
C PHE A 196 0.96 5.48 -11.77
N SER A 197 2.18 4.97 -11.98
CA SER A 197 2.44 3.86 -12.90
C SER A 197 1.73 2.58 -12.47
N GLU A 198 1.81 2.22 -11.18
CA GLU A 198 1.12 1.05 -10.61
C GLU A 198 -0.40 1.20 -10.70
N GLY A 199 -0.96 2.33 -10.27
CA GLY A 199 -2.39 2.61 -10.31
C GLY A 199 -2.95 2.62 -11.73
N SER A 200 -2.24 3.27 -12.67
CA SER A 200 -2.66 3.27 -14.08
C SER A 200 -2.65 1.87 -14.68
N GLY A 201 -1.68 1.01 -14.31
CA GLY A 201 -1.66 -0.39 -14.72
C GLY A 201 -2.85 -1.17 -14.18
N ASN A 202 -3.15 -1.00 -12.89
CA ASN A 202 -4.28 -1.67 -12.23
C ASN A 202 -5.63 -1.33 -12.86
N ASP A 203 -5.84 -0.05 -13.21
CA ASP A 203 -7.15 0.43 -13.62
C ASP A 203 -7.37 0.35 -15.13
N TRP A 204 -6.32 0.50 -15.93
CA TRP A 204 -6.47 0.77 -17.37
C TRP A 204 -5.94 -0.32 -18.29
N ILE A 205 -5.13 -1.29 -17.86
CA ILE A 205 -4.60 -2.35 -18.73
C ILE A 205 -5.73 -3.16 -19.35
N SER A 206 -6.73 -3.57 -18.56
CA SER A 206 -7.87 -4.34 -19.07
C SER A 206 -8.67 -3.55 -20.10
N VAL A 207 -8.98 -2.30 -19.81
CA VAL A 207 -9.72 -1.41 -20.71
C VAL A 207 -8.93 -1.17 -22.00
N ALA A 208 -7.62 -0.87 -21.88
CA ALA A 208 -6.77 -0.62 -23.04
C ALA A 208 -6.61 -1.85 -23.95
N LEU A 209 -6.59 -3.07 -23.39
CA LEU A 209 -6.60 -4.31 -24.17
C LEU A 209 -7.93 -4.52 -24.90
N ILE A 210 -9.06 -4.26 -24.23
CA ILE A 210 -10.37 -4.43 -24.83
C ILE A 210 -10.58 -3.38 -25.93
N ASP A 211 -10.42 -2.11 -25.62
CA ASP A 211 -10.76 -1.01 -26.53
C ASP A 211 -9.65 -0.73 -27.57
N GLY A 212 -8.38 -0.87 -27.17
CA GLY A 212 -7.23 -0.55 -28.02
C GLY A 212 -6.77 -1.69 -28.91
N TYR A 213 -6.95 -2.95 -28.47
CA TYR A 213 -6.55 -4.14 -29.22
C TYR A 213 -7.75 -4.95 -29.74
N GLY A 214 -8.97 -4.59 -29.37
CA GLY A 214 -10.18 -5.34 -29.75
C GLY A 214 -10.27 -6.73 -29.13
N THR A 215 -9.65 -6.96 -27.97
CA THR A 215 -9.61 -8.29 -27.36
C THR A 215 -10.86 -8.57 -26.54
N PRO A 216 -11.25 -9.86 -26.36
CA PRO A 216 -12.30 -10.22 -25.42
C PRO A 216 -11.97 -9.78 -23.98
N ALA A 217 -13.00 -9.50 -23.18
CA ALA A 217 -12.85 -9.06 -21.80
C ALA A 217 -11.99 -9.99 -20.92
N ALA A 218 -12.07 -11.32 -21.16
CA ALA A 218 -11.21 -12.29 -20.47
C ALA A 218 -9.72 -12.10 -20.77
N VAL A 219 -9.35 -11.67 -21.98
CA VAL A 219 -7.97 -11.36 -22.35
C VAL A 219 -7.53 -10.05 -21.68
N GLY A 220 -8.42 -9.07 -21.60
CA GLY A 220 -8.17 -7.83 -20.87
C GLY A 220 -7.85 -8.09 -19.39
N THR A 221 -8.69 -8.86 -18.70
CA THR A 221 -8.46 -9.21 -17.29
C THR A 221 -7.23 -10.11 -17.09
N LEU A 222 -6.90 -10.98 -18.05
CA LEU A 222 -5.66 -11.75 -18.03
C LEU A 222 -4.42 -10.84 -18.15
N GLY A 223 -4.49 -9.76 -18.95
CA GLY A 223 -3.43 -8.75 -19.01
C GLY A 223 -3.19 -8.09 -17.65
N PHE A 224 -4.26 -7.71 -16.94
CA PHE A 224 -4.15 -7.21 -15.58
C PHE A 224 -3.51 -8.24 -14.62
N ALA A 225 -3.94 -9.51 -14.68
CA ALA A 225 -3.35 -10.58 -13.88
C ALA A 225 -1.85 -10.78 -14.19
N ALA A 226 -1.44 -10.67 -15.46
CA ALA A 226 -0.04 -10.73 -15.89
C ALA A 226 0.79 -9.57 -15.31
N PHE A 227 0.25 -8.34 -15.33
CA PHE A 227 0.86 -7.17 -14.71
C PHE A 227 1.12 -7.39 -13.21
N LEU A 228 0.09 -7.81 -12.46
CA LEU A 228 0.22 -8.09 -11.03
C LEU A 228 1.21 -9.22 -10.74
N THR A 229 1.23 -10.25 -11.57
CA THR A 229 2.15 -11.38 -11.42
C THR A 229 3.60 -10.93 -11.60
N ALA A 230 3.90 -10.16 -12.64
CA ALA A 230 5.24 -9.63 -12.87
C ALA A 230 5.68 -8.69 -11.74
N MET A 231 4.81 -7.81 -11.29
CA MET A 231 5.06 -6.91 -10.16
C MET A 231 5.35 -7.68 -8.87
N THR A 232 4.52 -8.67 -8.54
CA THR A 232 4.68 -9.51 -7.35
C THR A 232 5.99 -10.31 -7.41
N ALA A 233 6.34 -10.89 -8.56
CA ALA A 233 7.58 -11.63 -8.74
C ALA A 233 8.81 -10.74 -8.48
N VAL A 234 8.82 -9.52 -9.01
CA VAL A 234 9.94 -8.60 -8.77
C VAL A 234 9.96 -8.10 -7.32
N ARG A 235 8.82 -7.87 -6.68
CA ARG A 235 8.78 -7.56 -5.24
C ARG A 235 9.36 -8.67 -4.38
N TRP A 236 9.13 -9.93 -4.77
CA TRP A 236 9.62 -11.08 -4.04
C TRP A 236 11.12 -11.34 -4.22
N PHE A 237 11.58 -11.28 -5.48
CA PHE A 237 12.97 -11.61 -5.83
C PHE A 237 13.89 -10.39 -5.93
N GLY A 238 13.34 -9.20 -6.00
CA GLY A 238 14.08 -7.97 -6.27
C GLY A 238 14.88 -7.41 -5.09
N THR A 239 14.67 -7.88 -3.87
CA THR A 239 15.45 -7.46 -2.69
C THR A 239 16.93 -7.72 -2.88
N GLY A 240 17.31 -8.88 -3.42
CA GLY A 240 18.71 -9.20 -3.73
C GLY A 240 19.34 -8.27 -4.77
N LEU A 241 18.56 -7.68 -5.68
CA LEU A 241 19.06 -6.66 -6.60
C LEU A 241 19.41 -5.36 -5.87
N LEU A 242 18.56 -4.96 -4.89
CA LEU A 242 18.79 -3.77 -4.09
C LEU A 242 20.06 -3.89 -3.24
N ASP A 243 20.29 -5.06 -2.67
CA ASP A 243 21.49 -5.34 -1.87
C ASP A 243 22.75 -5.32 -2.72
N ARG A 244 22.69 -5.85 -3.94
CA ARG A 244 23.83 -5.97 -4.84
C ARG A 244 24.17 -4.68 -5.60
N TYR A 245 23.16 -3.95 -6.07
CA TYR A 245 23.34 -2.81 -6.99
C TYR A 245 22.93 -1.46 -6.39
N GLY A 246 22.34 -1.46 -5.21
CA GLY A 246 21.86 -0.27 -4.54
C GLY A 246 20.58 0.32 -5.13
N ARG A 247 19.93 1.17 -4.35
CA ARG A 247 18.59 1.74 -4.65
C ARG A 247 18.56 2.53 -5.96
N VAL A 248 19.56 3.36 -6.22
CA VAL A 248 19.58 4.29 -7.38
C VAL A 248 19.64 3.54 -8.70
N LEU A 249 20.56 2.57 -8.83
CA LEU A 249 20.71 1.83 -10.08
C LEU A 249 19.51 0.94 -10.35
N VAL A 250 19.00 0.25 -9.31
CA VAL A 250 17.83 -0.62 -9.43
C VAL A 250 16.60 0.18 -9.85
N LEU A 251 16.29 1.31 -9.20
CA LEU A 251 15.12 2.11 -9.56
C LEU A 251 15.24 2.72 -10.97
N ARG A 252 16.43 3.14 -11.39
CA ARG A 252 16.64 3.59 -12.78
C ARG A 252 16.40 2.48 -13.79
N GLY A 253 16.94 1.28 -13.52
CA GLY A 253 16.70 0.12 -14.36
C GLY A 253 15.23 -0.25 -14.44
N LEU A 254 14.53 -0.28 -13.31
CA LEU A 254 13.10 -0.58 -13.24
C LEU A 254 12.25 0.49 -13.94
N ALA A 255 12.58 1.77 -13.77
CA ALA A 255 11.89 2.85 -14.50
C ALA A 255 12.08 2.69 -16.02
N ALA A 256 13.30 2.39 -16.47
CA ALA A 256 13.56 2.15 -17.89
C ALA A 256 12.79 0.92 -18.42
N VAL A 257 12.72 -0.16 -17.64
CA VAL A 257 11.93 -1.37 -17.97
C VAL A 257 10.43 -1.04 -18.03
N ALA A 258 9.90 -0.27 -17.07
CA ALA A 258 8.49 0.17 -17.09
C ALA A 258 8.20 1.04 -18.33
N ILE A 259 9.06 2.02 -18.61
CA ILE A 259 8.90 2.90 -19.79
C ILE A 259 8.91 2.07 -21.07
N ALA A 260 9.89 1.17 -21.24
CA ALA A 260 9.96 0.28 -22.40
C ALA A 260 8.70 -0.59 -22.52
N GLY A 261 8.21 -1.13 -21.39
CA GLY A 261 6.97 -1.90 -21.31
C GLY A 261 5.75 -1.10 -21.76
N ILE A 262 5.60 0.13 -21.24
CA ILE A 262 4.48 1.03 -21.60
C ILE A 262 4.56 1.40 -23.09
N LEU A 263 5.73 1.75 -23.61
CA LEU A 263 5.89 2.09 -25.01
C LEU A 263 5.58 0.89 -25.90
N LEU A 264 6.07 -0.30 -25.54
CA LEU A 264 5.73 -1.52 -26.26
C LEU A 264 4.21 -1.77 -26.25
N PHE A 265 3.57 -1.65 -25.08
CA PHE A 265 2.13 -1.82 -24.93
C PHE A 265 1.35 -0.80 -25.76
N VAL A 266 1.75 0.46 -25.81
CA VAL A 266 1.01 1.52 -26.52
C VAL A 266 1.17 1.44 -28.03
N PHE A 267 2.35 0.99 -28.53
CA PHE A 267 2.68 1.04 -29.96
C PHE A 267 2.62 -0.33 -30.66
N SER A 268 2.15 -1.39 -30.00
CA SER A 268 2.06 -2.73 -30.59
C SER A 268 0.71 -3.14 -31.22
N PRO A 269 -0.41 -2.38 -31.16
CA PRO A 269 -1.62 -2.83 -31.85
C PRO A 269 -1.37 -3.12 -33.34
N PRO A 270 -1.92 -4.21 -33.88
CA PRO A 270 -2.86 -5.14 -33.24
C PRO A 270 -2.21 -6.40 -32.58
N TYR A 271 -0.91 -6.41 -32.36
CA TYR A 271 -0.16 -7.60 -31.93
C TYR A 271 -0.31 -7.87 -30.41
N THR A 272 -1.39 -8.52 -30.00
CA THR A 272 -1.68 -8.84 -28.60
C THR A 272 -0.53 -9.56 -27.85
N PRO A 273 0.25 -10.49 -28.44
CA PRO A 273 1.39 -11.09 -27.74
C PRO A 273 2.45 -10.06 -27.30
N LEU A 274 2.72 -9.07 -28.16
CA LEU A 274 3.65 -7.97 -27.80
C LEU A 274 3.08 -7.09 -26.71
N ALA A 275 1.76 -6.86 -26.70
CA ALA A 275 1.08 -6.17 -25.61
C ALA A 275 1.33 -6.85 -24.27
N PHE A 276 1.23 -8.18 -24.20
CA PHE A 276 1.50 -8.95 -22.97
C PHE A 276 2.97 -8.83 -22.53
N VAL A 277 3.92 -8.86 -23.45
CA VAL A 277 5.34 -8.58 -23.13
C VAL A 277 5.46 -7.17 -22.54
N GLY A 278 4.83 -6.17 -23.15
CA GLY A 278 4.79 -4.80 -22.64
C GLY A 278 4.22 -4.71 -21.24
N VAL A 279 3.10 -5.37 -20.97
CA VAL A 279 2.44 -5.44 -19.66
C VAL A 279 3.31 -6.10 -18.60
N LEU A 280 3.98 -7.20 -18.91
CA LEU A 280 4.91 -7.88 -18.00
C LEU A 280 6.11 -6.99 -17.65
N LEU A 281 6.71 -6.33 -18.64
CA LEU A 281 7.81 -5.37 -18.43
C LEU A 281 7.34 -4.18 -17.59
N TRP A 282 6.14 -3.65 -17.87
CA TRP A 282 5.58 -2.54 -17.11
C TRP A 282 5.35 -2.94 -15.64
N GLY A 283 4.71 -4.08 -15.37
CA GLY A 283 4.50 -4.58 -14.01
C GLY A 283 5.80 -4.83 -13.25
N ALA A 284 6.78 -5.45 -13.90
CA ALA A 284 8.11 -5.64 -13.33
C ALA A 284 8.76 -4.30 -12.97
N GLY A 285 8.71 -3.34 -13.87
CA GLY A 285 9.34 -2.03 -13.69
C GLY A 285 8.65 -1.14 -12.65
N ALA A 286 7.32 -1.24 -12.47
CA ALA A 286 6.57 -0.47 -11.48
C ALA A 286 6.77 -0.97 -10.03
N SER A 287 7.30 -2.16 -9.83
CA SER A 287 7.22 -2.96 -8.61
C SER A 287 7.85 -2.36 -7.35
N LEU A 288 9.07 -1.80 -7.42
CA LEU A 288 9.87 -1.43 -6.24
C LEU A 288 9.90 0.07 -5.95
N GLY A 289 9.32 0.92 -6.78
CA GLY A 289 9.40 2.36 -6.61
C GLY A 289 8.80 2.85 -5.30
N PHE A 290 7.59 2.41 -4.98
CA PHE A 290 6.89 2.75 -3.74
C PHE A 290 7.66 2.23 -2.50
N PRO A 291 7.97 0.92 -2.34
CA PRO A 291 8.65 0.43 -1.14
C PRO A 291 10.06 1.00 -0.96
N VAL A 292 10.82 1.19 -2.04
CA VAL A 292 12.17 1.79 -1.94
C VAL A 292 12.10 3.27 -1.57
N GLY A 293 11.13 4.01 -2.09
CA GLY A 293 10.93 5.41 -1.71
C GLY A 293 10.54 5.56 -0.25
N MET A 294 9.67 4.69 0.27
CA MET A 294 9.33 4.64 1.70
C MET A 294 10.55 4.33 2.57
N SER A 295 11.35 3.34 2.17
CA SER A 295 12.60 3.02 2.85
C SER A 295 13.59 4.20 2.84
N ALA A 296 13.72 4.92 1.72
CA ALA A 296 14.58 6.10 1.63
C ALA A 296 14.11 7.28 2.47
N ALA A 297 12.79 7.44 2.65
CA ALA A 297 12.23 8.44 3.55
C ALA A 297 12.53 8.13 5.03
N ALA A 298 12.69 6.87 5.36
CA ALA A 298 12.97 6.38 6.71
C ALA A 298 14.46 6.28 7.06
N ASP A 299 15.40 6.69 6.18
CA ASP A 299 16.85 6.57 6.40
C ASP A 299 17.36 7.23 7.68
N ASP A 300 16.72 8.32 8.12
CA ASP A 300 17.06 8.97 9.40
C ASP A 300 16.01 8.62 10.46
N PRO A 301 16.36 7.78 11.47
CA PRO A 301 15.41 7.30 12.47
C PRO A 301 14.68 8.41 13.23
N LYS A 302 15.36 9.56 13.48
CA LYS A 302 14.79 10.68 14.25
C LYS A 302 13.61 11.36 13.55
N ALA A 303 13.50 11.24 12.23
CA ALA A 303 12.47 11.89 11.43
C ALA A 303 11.70 10.89 10.52
N ALA A 304 11.95 9.59 10.64
CA ALA A 304 11.42 8.56 9.78
C ALA A 304 9.91 8.62 9.65
N ALA A 305 9.17 8.55 10.76
CA ALA A 305 7.71 8.54 10.74
C ALA A 305 7.10 9.76 10.02
N SER A 306 7.61 10.97 10.30
CA SER A 306 7.11 12.21 9.71
C SER A 306 7.44 12.34 8.21
N ARG A 307 8.64 11.90 7.77
CA ARG A 307 9.02 11.88 6.34
C ARG A 307 8.25 10.83 5.56
N VAL A 308 8.13 9.62 6.10
CA VAL A 308 7.31 8.55 5.51
C VAL A 308 5.86 9.02 5.34
N SER A 309 5.28 9.69 6.33
CA SER A 309 3.92 10.25 6.23
C SER A 309 3.78 11.24 5.07
N VAL A 310 4.74 12.16 4.88
CA VAL A 310 4.72 13.12 3.76
C VAL A 310 4.85 12.40 2.42
N VAL A 311 5.82 11.50 2.31
CA VAL A 311 6.06 10.74 1.07
C VAL A 311 4.86 9.85 0.71
N ALA A 312 4.26 9.18 1.70
CA ALA A 312 3.05 8.38 1.51
C ALA A 312 1.87 9.25 1.07
N SER A 313 1.67 10.42 1.69
CA SER A 313 0.59 11.34 1.31
C SER A 313 0.71 11.80 -0.15
N ILE A 314 1.93 12.14 -0.60
CA ILE A 314 2.20 12.49 -2.00
C ILE A 314 1.96 11.29 -2.91
N GLY A 315 2.43 10.09 -2.53
CA GLY A 315 2.23 8.86 -3.29
C GLY A 315 0.75 8.49 -3.46
N TYR A 316 -0.05 8.62 -2.41
CA TYR A 316 -1.48 8.34 -2.47
C TYR A 316 -2.27 9.30 -3.36
N CYS A 317 -1.80 10.54 -3.56
CA CYS A 317 -2.39 11.45 -4.55
C CYS A 317 -2.37 10.84 -5.96
N ALA A 318 -1.41 9.97 -6.27
CA ALA A 318 -1.34 9.28 -7.56
C ALA A 318 -2.51 8.31 -7.77
N PHE A 319 -2.87 7.54 -6.75
CA PHE A 319 -4.01 6.62 -6.83
C PHE A 319 -5.35 7.37 -6.88
N LEU A 320 -5.44 8.55 -6.26
CA LEU A 320 -6.66 9.36 -6.27
C LEU A 320 -6.82 10.15 -7.57
N GLY A 321 -5.74 10.75 -8.06
CA GLY A 321 -5.78 11.62 -9.25
C GLY A 321 -5.50 10.88 -10.56
N GLY A 322 -4.83 9.72 -10.51
CA GLY A 322 -4.41 8.96 -11.69
C GLY A 322 -5.56 8.47 -12.55
N PRO A 323 -6.52 7.70 -12.00
CA PRO A 323 -7.62 7.17 -12.79
C PRO A 323 -8.45 8.25 -13.48
N PRO A 324 -8.88 9.34 -12.80
CA PRO A 324 -9.58 10.44 -13.47
C PRO A 324 -8.78 11.13 -14.57
N LEU A 325 -7.47 11.34 -14.36
CA LEU A 325 -6.61 11.97 -15.34
C LEU A 325 -6.48 11.12 -16.61
N ILE A 326 -6.22 9.82 -16.47
CA ILE A 326 -6.11 8.91 -17.62
C ILE A 326 -7.48 8.79 -18.31
N GLY A 327 -8.59 8.71 -17.56
CA GLY A 327 -9.94 8.70 -18.13
C GLY A 327 -10.22 9.95 -18.96
N PHE A 328 -10.00 11.14 -18.39
CA PHE A 328 -10.17 12.41 -19.08
C PHE A 328 -9.31 12.51 -20.35
N LEU A 329 -8.04 12.13 -20.29
CA LEU A 329 -7.17 12.13 -21.46
C LEU A 329 -7.63 11.08 -22.49
N GLY A 330 -8.10 9.92 -22.01
CA GLY A 330 -8.57 8.81 -22.84
C GLY A 330 -9.77 9.19 -23.72
N GLU A 331 -10.66 10.04 -23.22
CA GLU A 331 -11.79 10.60 -24.01
C GLU A 331 -11.32 11.45 -25.19
N HIS A 332 -10.15 12.10 -25.08
CA HIS A 332 -9.63 13.01 -26.11
C HIS A 332 -8.70 12.33 -27.11
N VAL A 333 -7.90 11.33 -26.66
CA VAL A 333 -6.87 10.72 -27.52
C VAL A 333 -6.96 9.20 -27.65
N THR A 334 -7.54 8.49 -26.80
CA THR A 334 -7.73 7.06 -26.52
C THR A 334 -7.03 6.69 -25.22
N VAL A 335 -7.60 5.74 -24.47
CA VAL A 335 -7.00 5.24 -23.21
C VAL A 335 -5.56 4.75 -23.44
N LEU A 336 -5.33 4.00 -24.52
CA LEU A 336 -4.01 3.47 -24.85
C LEU A 336 -2.96 4.58 -25.00
N ARG A 337 -3.27 5.68 -25.69
CA ARG A 337 -2.36 6.82 -25.86
C ARG A 337 -2.23 7.66 -24.59
N ALA A 338 -3.30 7.77 -23.79
CA ALA A 338 -3.27 8.46 -22.51
C ALA A 338 -2.23 7.85 -21.54
N LEU A 339 -1.98 6.55 -21.63
CA LEU A 339 -0.97 5.85 -20.83
C LEU A 339 0.49 6.34 -21.09
N LEU A 340 0.75 7.06 -22.18
CA LEU A 340 2.06 7.69 -22.41
C LEU A 340 2.43 8.70 -21.33
N VAL A 341 1.44 9.32 -20.68
CA VAL A 341 1.69 10.22 -19.53
C VAL A 341 2.43 9.50 -18.41
N VAL A 342 2.14 8.22 -18.20
CA VAL A 342 2.84 7.39 -17.21
C VAL A 342 4.33 7.27 -17.56
N ALA A 343 4.64 7.00 -18.84
CA ALA A 343 6.01 6.92 -19.31
C ALA A 343 6.76 8.25 -19.15
N VAL A 344 6.10 9.37 -19.43
CA VAL A 344 6.67 10.73 -19.25
C VAL A 344 6.95 10.99 -17.77
N LEU A 345 6.01 10.69 -16.86
CA LEU A 345 6.21 10.89 -15.42
C LEU A 345 7.36 10.03 -14.88
N LEU A 346 7.46 8.77 -15.30
CA LEU A 346 8.58 7.90 -14.93
C LEU A 346 9.91 8.40 -15.48
N ALA A 347 9.95 8.92 -16.72
CA ALA A 347 11.16 9.50 -17.30
C ALA A 347 11.62 10.73 -16.50
N LEU A 348 10.71 11.63 -16.14
CA LEU A 348 11.00 12.78 -15.28
C LEU A 348 11.48 12.35 -13.90
N ALA A 349 10.81 11.36 -13.27
CA ALA A 349 11.22 10.82 -11.98
C ALA A 349 12.64 10.21 -12.04
N THR A 350 13.04 9.61 -13.17
CA THR A 350 14.38 9.03 -13.36
C THR A 350 15.50 10.06 -13.17
N LEU A 351 15.26 11.33 -13.52
CA LEU A 351 16.21 12.43 -13.30
C LEU A 351 16.41 12.72 -11.79
N LEU A 352 15.41 12.44 -10.98
CA LEU A 352 15.36 12.73 -9.55
C LEU A 352 15.84 11.56 -8.66
N ILE A 353 16.00 10.36 -9.21
CA ILE A 353 16.26 9.12 -8.45
C ILE A 353 17.49 9.20 -7.54
N ASN A 354 18.44 10.09 -7.78
CA ASN A 354 19.57 10.30 -6.86
C ASN A 354 19.15 10.64 -5.41
N ALA A 355 17.96 11.20 -5.22
CA ALA A 355 17.46 11.55 -3.88
C ALA A 355 17.20 10.33 -2.97
N VAL A 356 17.02 9.13 -3.54
CA VAL A 356 16.86 7.89 -2.75
C VAL A 356 18.18 7.26 -2.31
N ARG A 357 19.33 7.88 -2.62
CA ARG A 357 20.64 7.40 -2.16
C ARG A 357 20.65 7.38 -0.62
N PRO A 358 21.15 6.29 0.00
CA PRO A 358 21.28 6.21 1.45
C PRO A 358 22.05 7.41 2.02
N ILE A 359 21.63 7.91 3.17
CA ILE A 359 22.40 8.92 3.92
C ILE A 359 23.58 8.19 4.55
N ALA A 360 24.79 8.69 4.35
CA ALA A 360 25.97 8.15 5.04
C ALA A 360 25.75 8.23 6.57
N PRO A 361 26.12 7.20 7.33
CA PRO A 361 26.13 7.29 8.79
C PRO A 361 26.96 8.51 9.18
N VAL A 362 26.46 9.34 10.10
CA VAL A 362 27.29 10.38 10.73
C VAL A 362 28.34 9.64 11.53
N GLU A 363 29.60 9.66 11.10
CA GLU A 363 30.73 9.21 11.90
C GLU A 363 30.71 10.05 13.19
N THR A 364 30.26 9.47 14.28
CA THR A 364 30.49 10.02 15.60
C THR A 364 31.99 9.94 15.81
N ASP A 365 32.69 11.10 15.75
CA ASP A 365 34.08 11.22 16.10
C ASP A 365 34.33 10.62 17.50
N ALA A 366 34.74 9.37 17.52
CA ALA A 366 35.22 8.67 18.71
C ALA A 366 36.66 9.11 19.09
N SER A 367 37.20 10.15 18.44
CA SER A 367 38.55 10.63 18.66
C SER A 367 38.66 11.72 19.74
N ALA A 368 37.55 12.16 20.38
CA ALA A 368 37.59 13.22 21.40
C ALA A 368 37.60 12.70 22.85
N ALA A 369 37.83 11.42 23.09
CA ALA A 369 37.86 10.83 24.44
C ALA A 369 39.24 10.14 24.74
N GLY A 370 40.31 10.70 24.24
CA GLY A 370 41.67 10.18 24.46
C GLY A 370 42.74 11.27 24.53
N GLU A 371 42.61 12.24 25.46
CA GLU A 371 43.71 13.01 26.01
C GLU A 371 43.49 13.23 27.51
#